data_ee9b47c57b4f446333b7f03b0b9e090f
#
_entry.id   ee9b47c57b4f446333b7f03b0b9e090f
#
_cell.length_a   1.000
_cell.length_b   1.000
_cell.length_c   1.000
_cell.angle_alpha   90.00
_cell.angle_beta   90.00
_cell.angle_gamma   90.00
#
_symmetry.space_group_name_H-M   'P 1'
#
loop_
_entity.id
_entity.type
_entity.pdbx_description
1 polymer ?
#
loop_
_entity_poly.entity_id
_entity_poly.type
_entity_poly.pdbx_seq_one_letter_code
_entity_poly.pdbx_strand_id
1 'polypeptide(L)'
;MKLARKCFAQYLDSTFDVTKSSPAWFLVGKNVDEMSTELNPDVTVGQDVTGENYTEDNGYTPSVEVDPYYANPSDGAFYEKLVDIAMNRKVDDNCRTFILEVLVEDTEAETHKEWMEEVIVKPKSIGGKANVSIPYTVNYAGNRVEGTVTIKNKVPTFTAKTALPA
;
A
#
# COMPACT_ATOMS: atom_id res chain seq x y z
N MET A 1 -22.26 -14.01 -3.96
CA MET A 1 -22.08 -13.17 -2.77
C MET A 1 -20.94 -12.18 -3.05
N LYS A 2 -21.06 -10.93 -2.60
CA LYS A 2 -20.03 -9.90 -2.77
C LYS A 2 -19.18 -9.81 -1.51
N LEU A 3 -17.87 -9.71 -1.65
CA LEU A 3 -16.99 -9.47 -0.51
C LEU A 3 -17.21 -8.06 0.06
N ALA A 4 -17.30 -7.94 1.37
CA ALA A 4 -17.39 -6.66 2.04
C ALA A 4 -16.06 -5.88 1.92
N ARG A 5 -16.11 -4.55 1.84
CA ARG A 5 -14.90 -3.71 1.71
C ARG A 5 -13.85 -3.98 2.82
N LYS A 6 -14.31 -4.27 4.03
CA LYS A 6 -13.44 -4.60 5.17
C LYS A 6 -12.61 -5.89 4.99
N CYS A 7 -12.97 -6.72 4.02
CA CYS A 7 -12.22 -7.94 3.69
C CYS A 7 -10.94 -7.68 2.86
N PHE A 8 -10.74 -6.43 2.45
CA PHE A 8 -9.49 -6.00 1.83
C PHE A 8 -8.84 -4.96 2.73
N ALA A 9 -7.76 -5.34 3.40
CA ALA A 9 -7.02 -4.50 4.33
C ALA A 9 -5.63 -4.20 3.81
N GLN A 10 -5.14 -2.99 4.08
CA GLN A 10 -3.81 -2.54 3.71
C GLN A 10 -3.08 -2.04 4.94
N TYR A 11 -1.83 -2.45 5.08
CA TYR A 11 -0.94 -2.07 6.17
C TYR A 11 0.33 -1.46 5.62
N LEU A 12 0.86 -0.46 6.30
CA LEU A 12 2.18 0.10 6.01
C LEU A 12 3.15 -0.24 7.14
N ASP A 13 4.40 -0.54 6.79
CA ASP A 13 5.45 -0.76 7.77
C ASP A 13 5.89 0.58 8.36
N SER A 14 5.63 0.78 9.64
CA SER A 14 5.95 2.02 10.35
C SER A 14 7.44 2.24 10.59
N THR A 15 8.29 1.24 10.34
CA THR A 15 9.74 1.38 10.52
C THR A 15 10.38 2.21 9.42
N PHE A 16 9.76 2.28 8.25
CA PHE A 16 10.32 2.92 7.04
C PHE A 16 11.75 2.47 6.76
N ASP A 17 11.99 1.18 6.93
CA ASP A 17 13.29 0.56 6.73
C ASP A 17 13.11 -0.81 6.07
N VAL A 18 13.33 -0.85 4.76
CA VAL A 18 13.18 -2.06 3.94
C VAL A 18 14.25 -3.13 4.22
N THR A 19 15.25 -2.81 5.02
CA THR A 19 16.30 -3.75 5.42
C THR A 19 15.96 -4.51 6.69
N LYS A 20 14.99 -4.06 7.47
CA LYS A 20 14.58 -4.71 8.72
C LYS A 20 13.73 -5.95 8.47
N SER A 21 14.00 -6.99 9.25
CA SER A 21 13.25 -8.24 9.23
C SER A 21 12.00 -8.24 10.11
N SER A 22 11.82 -7.22 10.94
CA SER A 22 10.71 -7.11 11.90
C SER A 22 9.88 -5.86 11.61
N PRO A 23 8.94 -5.93 10.67
CA PRO A 23 8.06 -4.82 10.35
C PRO A 23 7.09 -4.50 11.49
N ALA A 24 6.73 -3.23 11.61
CA ALA A 24 5.69 -2.76 12.52
C ALA A 24 4.49 -2.28 11.70
N TRP A 25 3.51 -3.15 11.52
CA TRP A 25 2.38 -2.90 10.63
C TRP A 25 1.38 -1.90 11.21
N PHE A 26 1.07 -0.90 10.42
CA PHE A 26 0.05 0.11 10.69
C PHE A 26 -1.11 -0.05 9.72
N LEU A 27 -2.33 -0.24 10.24
CA LEU A 27 -3.53 -0.37 9.42
C LEU A 27 -3.90 0.97 8.79
N VAL A 28 -3.98 0.99 7.47
CA VAL A 28 -4.31 2.17 6.67
C VAL A 28 -5.82 2.29 6.48
N GLY A 29 -6.33 3.50 6.49
CA GLY A 29 -7.71 3.79 6.10
C GLY A 29 -8.66 4.14 7.24
N LYS A 30 -8.18 4.35 8.45
CA LYS A 30 -9.01 4.82 9.56
C LYS A 30 -9.56 6.21 9.24
N ASN A 31 -10.88 6.38 9.41
CA ASN A 31 -11.64 7.61 9.08
C ASN A 31 -11.64 7.95 7.57
N VAL A 32 -11.32 7.01 6.71
CA VAL A 32 -11.39 7.17 5.26
C VAL A 32 -12.64 6.46 4.75
N ASP A 33 -13.55 7.21 4.12
CA ASP A 33 -14.81 6.68 3.64
C ASP A 33 -14.64 5.82 2.39
N GLU A 34 -13.75 6.23 1.49
CA GLU A 34 -13.46 5.52 0.26
C GLU A 34 -11.95 5.56 -0.02
N MET A 35 -11.39 4.40 -0.32
CA MET A 35 -9.98 4.23 -0.66
C MET A 35 -9.83 3.05 -1.60
N SER A 36 -9.16 3.28 -2.72
CA SER A 36 -8.88 2.24 -3.71
C SER A 36 -7.44 2.33 -4.17
N THR A 37 -6.84 1.17 -4.46
CA THR A 37 -5.58 1.13 -5.20
C THR A 37 -5.90 1.34 -6.68
N GLU A 38 -5.48 2.45 -7.22
CA GLU A 38 -5.58 2.75 -8.64
C GLU A 38 -4.46 2.02 -9.36
N LEU A 39 -4.80 1.08 -10.22
CA LEU A 39 -3.80 0.27 -10.92
C LEU A 39 -3.16 1.00 -12.09
N ASN A 40 -3.85 1.98 -12.65
CA ASN A 40 -3.37 2.83 -13.75
C ASN A 40 -2.77 2.02 -14.91
N PRO A 41 -3.55 1.12 -15.54
CA PRO A 41 -3.07 0.34 -16.67
C PRO A 41 -2.71 1.25 -17.83
N ASP A 42 -1.61 0.94 -18.51
CA ASP A 42 -1.15 1.65 -19.69
C ASP A 42 -1.15 0.71 -20.89
N VAL A 43 -2.16 0.86 -21.75
CA VAL A 43 -2.31 0.07 -22.96
C VAL A 43 -2.39 1.03 -24.15
N THR A 44 -1.50 0.85 -25.12
CA THR A 44 -1.47 1.60 -26.36
C THR A 44 -2.10 0.79 -27.48
N VAL A 45 -3.08 1.37 -28.16
CA VAL A 45 -3.75 0.75 -29.32
C VAL A 45 -3.57 1.68 -30.50
N GLY A 46 -3.16 1.14 -31.64
CA GLY A 46 -2.96 1.95 -32.83
C GLY A 46 -2.98 1.12 -34.11
N GLN A 47 -2.72 1.79 -35.21
CA GLN A 47 -2.60 1.20 -36.53
C GLN A 47 -1.29 1.69 -37.15
N ASP A 48 -0.49 0.76 -37.68
CA ASP A 48 0.76 1.11 -38.32
C ASP A 48 0.57 1.60 -39.77
N VAL A 49 1.65 1.99 -40.40
CA VAL A 49 1.62 2.52 -41.79
C VAL A 49 1.20 1.49 -42.83
N THR A 50 1.20 0.21 -42.49
CA THR A 50 0.74 -0.87 -43.36
C THR A 50 -0.77 -1.14 -43.22
N GLY A 51 -1.40 -0.49 -42.26
CA GLY A 51 -2.81 -0.66 -41.95
C GLY A 51 -3.11 -1.79 -40.98
N GLU A 52 -2.09 -2.39 -40.37
CA GLU A 52 -2.26 -3.41 -39.36
C GLU A 52 -2.49 -2.79 -37.97
N ASN A 53 -3.43 -3.35 -37.22
CA ASN A 53 -3.70 -2.93 -35.87
C ASN A 53 -2.68 -3.56 -34.91
N TYR A 54 -2.23 -2.78 -33.93
CA TYR A 54 -1.39 -3.27 -32.87
C TYR A 54 -1.92 -2.85 -31.49
N THR A 55 -1.61 -3.66 -30.48
CA THR A 55 -1.90 -3.36 -29.08
C THR A 55 -0.64 -3.64 -28.27
N GLU A 56 -0.19 -2.65 -27.51
CA GLU A 56 0.95 -2.75 -26.61
C GLU A 56 0.49 -2.57 -25.17
N ASP A 57 0.87 -3.50 -24.30
CA ASP A 57 0.60 -3.45 -22.87
C ASP A 57 1.88 -3.01 -22.16
N ASN A 58 1.87 -1.78 -21.62
CA ASN A 58 2.99 -1.18 -20.92
C ASN A 58 2.93 -1.43 -19.40
N GLY A 59 1.98 -2.23 -18.95
CA GLY A 59 1.83 -2.63 -17.54
C GLY A 59 1.02 -1.65 -16.69
N TYR A 60 1.42 -1.54 -15.43
CA TYR A 60 0.67 -0.79 -14.42
C TYR A 60 1.59 0.17 -13.66
N THR A 61 1.02 1.29 -13.21
CA THR A 61 1.67 2.22 -12.26
C THR A 61 0.76 2.43 -11.04
N PRO A 62 0.69 1.43 -10.14
CA PRO A 62 -0.26 1.49 -9.04
C PRO A 62 0.05 2.59 -8.04
N SER A 63 -1.01 3.15 -7.47
CA SER A 63 -0.92 4.11 -6.38
C SER A 63 -2.18 4.07 -5.51
N VAL A 64 -2.02 4.51 -4.26
CA VAL A 64 -3.13 4.68 -3.32
C VAL A 64 -3.05 6.08 -2.75
N GLU A 65 -4.19 6.76 -2.69
CA GLU A 65 -4.33 8.03 -2.00
C GLU A 65 -5.09 7.80 -0.70
N VAL A 66 -4.50 8.24 0.42
CA VAL A 66 -5.12 8.19 1.75
C VAL A 66 -5.46 9.61 2.17
N ASP A 67 -6.75 9.93 2.15
CA ASP A 67 -7.29 11.23 2.49
C ASP A 67 -8.70 11.07 3.10
N PRO A 68 -8.93 11.48 4.34
CA PRO A 68 -7.99 12.13 5.23
C PRO A 68 -7.08 11.18 6.01
N TYR A 69 -5.96 11.67 6.49
CA TYR A 69 -5.24 11.09 7.61
C TYR A 69 -5.16 12.15 8.71
N TYR A 70 -5.90 11.96 9.79
CA TYR A 70 -5.85 12.88 10.92
C TYR A 70 -4.64 12.57 11.79
N ALA A 71 -3.80 13.60 11.99
CA ALA A 71 -2.60 13.49 12.80
C ALA A 71 -2.95 13.07 14.22
N ASN A 72 -2.42 11.93 14.63
CA ASN A 72 -2.68 11.35 15.94
C ASN A 72 -1.38 10.79 16.52
N PRO A 73 -0.82 11.47 17.55
CA PRO A 73 0.39 10.97 18.20
C PRO A 73 0.27 9.55 18.75
N SER A 74 -0.95 9.07 19.04
CA SER A 74 -1.19 7.70 19.49
C SER A 74 -0.92 6.63 18.41
N ASP A 75 -0.81 7.02 17.16
CA ASP A 75 -0.40 6.13 16.07
C ASP A 75 1.10 5.77 16.13
N GLY A 76 1.85 6.41 17.03
CA GLY A 76 3.22 6.05 17.35
C GLY A 76 4.21 6.30 16.21
N ALA A 77 4.97 5.28 15.87
CA ALA A 77 6.06 5.39 14.89
C ALA A 77 5.58 5.84 13.50
N PHE A 78 4.40 5.42 13.06
CA PHE A 78 3.86 5.85 11.77
C PHE A 78 3.60 7.35 11.72
N TYR A 79 2.97 7.90 12.76
CA TYR A 79 2.75 9.33 12.89
C TYR A 79 4.07 10.10 12.89
N GLU A 80 5.04 9.67 13.70
CA GLU A 80 6.34 10.33 13.80
C GLU A 80 7.09 10.35 12.46
N LYS A 81 7.09 9.23 11.75
CA LYS A 81 7.72 9.12 10.43
C LYS A 81 7.03 9.99 9.38
N LEU A 82 5.70 9.99 9.37
CA LEU A 82 4.94 10.77 8.42
C LEU A 82 5.16 12.28 8.63
N VAL A 83 5.19 12.74 9.88
CA VAL A 83 5.51 14.12 10.23
C VAL A 83 6.95 14.47 9.84
N ASP A 84 7.90 13.60 10.11
CA ASP A 84 9.31 13.82 9.73
C ASP A 84 9.46 13.97 8.21
N ILE A 85 8.84 13.11 7.44
CA ILE A 85 8.85 13.21 5.97
C ILE A 85 8.22 14.53 5.50
N ALA A 86 7.07 14.89 6.06
CA ALA A 86 6.34 16.08 5.66
C ALA A 86 7.08 17.38 6.02
N MET A 87 7.55 17.50 7.26
CA MET A 87 8.12 18.73 7.78
C MET A 87 9.57 18.94 7.33
N ASN A 88 10.34 17.87 7.20
CA ASN A 88 11.74 17.93 6.75
C ASN A 88 11.91 17.65 5.26
N ARG A 89 10.79 17.47 4.52
CA ARG A 89 10.75 17.26 3.07
C ARG A 89 11.70 16.16 2.61
N LYS A 90 11.63 15.03 3.31
CA LYS A 90 12.44 13.86 3.00
C LYS A 90 12.11 13.27 1.63
N VAL A 91 13.09 12.68 0.99
CA VAL A 91 12.99 12.07 -0.35
C VAL A 91 13.64 10.69 -0.38
N ASP A 92 13.38 9.95 -1.47
CA ASP A 92 14.00 8.66 -1.79
C ASP A 92 13.83 7.60 -0.67
N ASP A 93 14.93 7.02 -0.21
CA ASP A 93 14.90 5.91 0.74
C ASP A 93 14.30 6.27 2.10
N ASN A 94 14.29 7.55 2.48
CA ASN A 94 13.64 8.01 3.70
C ASN A 94 12.10 7.86 3.66
N CYS A 95 11.55 7.76 2.46
CA CYS A 95 10.10 7.61 2.22
C CYS A 95 9.73 6.17 1.83
N ARG A 96 10.71 5.27 1.73
CA ARG A 96 10.51 3.91 1.26
C ARG A 96 10.13 2.99 2.42
N THR A 97 9.10 2.20 2.19
CA THR A 97 8.64 1.19 3.13
C THR A 97 7.95 0.05 2.40
N PHE A 98 7.32 -0.87 3.14
CA PHE A 98 6.51 -1.93 2.57
C PHE A 98 5.03 -1.66 2.79
N ILE A 99 4.22 -2.03 1.80
CA ILE A 99 2.77 -2.18 1.94
C ILE A 99 2.42 -3.67 1.99
N LEU A 100 1.50 -4.00 2.85
CA LEU A 100 0.94 -5.33 3.00
C LEU A 100 -0.54 -5.28 2.64
N GLU A 101 -0.93 -6.02 1.62
CA GLU A 101 -2.32 -6.07 1.17
C GLU A 101 -2.89 -7.44 1.46
N VAL A 102 -3.96 -7.48 2.24
CA VAL A 102 -4.61 -8.72 2.69
C VAL A 102 -6.00 -8.82 2.10
N LEU A 103 -6.29 -9.94 1.45
CA LEU A 103 -7.63 -10.26 0.94
C LEU A 103 -8.21 -11.44 1.72
N VAL A 104 -9.24 -11.17 2.49
CA VAL A 104 -9.95 -12.18 3.28
C VAL A 104 -11.15 -12.68 2.48
N GLU A 105 -11.02 -13.85 1.86
CA GLU A 105 -12.10 -14.48 1.11
C GLU A 105 -13.00 -15.31 2.02
N ASP A 106 -12.43 -15.91 3.06
CA ASP A 106 -13.11 -16.72 4.07
C ASP A 106 -12.66 -16.28 5.46
N THR A 107 -13.58 -15.76 6.26
CA THR A 107 -13.29 -15.27 7.61
C THR A 107 -12.95 -16.36 8.62
N GLU A 108 -13.32 -17.60 8.32
CA GLU A 108 -13.05 -18.76 9.19
C GLU A 108 -11.70 -19.42 8.88
N ALA A 109 -11.05 -19.03 7.79
CA ALA A 109 -9.75 -19.57 7.43
C ALA A 109 -8.66 -19.04 8.37
N GLU A 110 -7.67 -19.88 8.69
CA GLU A 110 -6.52 -19.50 9.51
C GLU A 110 -5.55 -18.60 8.76
N THR A 111 -5.49 -18.73 7.45
CA THR A 111 -4.60 -17.97 6.59
C THR A 111 -5.37 -17.27 5.47
N HIS A 112 -4.90 -16.13 5.05
CA HIS A 112 -5.50 -15.33 3.99
C HIS A 112 -4.49 -15.04 2.89
N LYS A 113 -4.98 -14.69 1.71
CA LYS A 113 -4.14 -14.24 0.59
C LYS A 113 -3.53 -12.88 0.89
N GLU A 114 -2.30 -12.71 0.49
CA GLU A 114 -1.54 -11.51 0.79
C GLU A 114 -0.50 -11.20 -0.26
N TRP A 115 -0.24 -9.92 -0.41
CA TRP A 115 0.83 -9.39 -1.24
C TRP A 115 1.61 -8.32 -0.47
N MET A 116 2.92 -8.36 -0.60
CA MET A 116 3.82 -7.37 -0.04
C MET A 116 4.64 -6.73 -1.14
N GLU A 117 4.74 -5.41 -1.14
CA GLU A 117 5.48 -4.66 -2.15
C GLU A 117 6.20 -3.47 -1.52
N GLU A 118 7.35 -3.11 -2.06
CA GLU A 118 8.01 -1.86 -1.70
C GLU A 118 7.20 -0.68 -2.23
N VAL A 119 7.06 0.36 -1.43
CA VAL A 119 6.33 1.57 -1.77
C VAL A 119 7.08 2.81 -1.32
N ILE A 120 6.74 3.93 -1.95
CA ILE A 120 7.19 5.26 -1.52
C ILE A 120 5.98 6.02 -1.03
N VAL A 121 6.03 6.46 0.22
CA VAL A 121 4.97 7.22 0.88
C VAL A 121 5.31 8.70 0.85
N LYS A 122 4.44 9.51 0.25
CA LYS A 122 4.63 10.95 0.11
C LYS A 122 3.45 11.72 0.69
N PRO A 123 3.62 12.42 1.82
CA PRO A 123 2.63 13.38 2.29
C PRO A 123 2.38 14.46 1.24
N LYS A 124 1.11 14.80 1.03
CA LYS A 124 0.69 15.82 0.06
C LYS A 124 0.58 17.20 0.68
N SER A 125 0.13 17.25 1.94
CA SER A 125 -0.07 18.48 2.67
C SER A 125 -0.07 18.23 4.17
N ILE A 126 0.06 19.28 4.95
CA ILE A 126 -0.14 19.23 6.40
C ILE A 126 -0.90 20.48 6.82
N GLY A 127 -2.01 20.31 7.51
CA GLY A 127 -2.86 21.40 7.94
C GLY A 127 -4.30 20.94 8.09
N GLY A 128 -5.24 21.83 7.89
CA GLY A 128 -6.66 21.53 7.99
C GLY A 128 -7.45 22.67 8.57
N LYS A 129 -8.75 22.45 8.75
CA LYS A 129 -9.66 23.46 9.31
C LYS A 129 -9.88 23.26 10.82
N ALA A 130 -10.36 22.07 11.20
CA ALA A 130 -10.67 21.74 12.60
C ALA A 130 -9.62 20.84 13.23
N ASN A 131 -9.05 19.94 12.44
CA ASN A 131 -8.03 18.98 12.86
C ASN A 131 -6.83 19.05 11.92
N VAL A 132 -5.66 18.70 12.42
CA VAL A 132 -4.49 18.56 11.57
C VAL A 132 -4.64 17.28 10.75
N SER A 133 -4.61 17.43 9.44
CA SER A 133 -4.66 16.33 8.48
C SER A 133 -3.38 16.29 7.65
N ILE A 134 -2.87 15.08 7.42
CA ILE A 134 -1.68 14.84 6.60
C ILE A 134 -2.05 13.78 5.54
N PRO A 135 -2.82 14.14 4.52
CA PRO A 135 -3.11 13.21 3.44
C PRO A 135 -1.83 12.83 2.71
N TYR A 136 -1.71 11.57 2.34
CA TYR A 136 -0.52 11.06 1.68
C TYR A 136 -0.86 10.14 0.51
N THR A 137 0.10 10.01 -0.39
CA THR A 137 0.03 9.09 -1.52
C THR A 137 1.04 7.97 -1.32
N VAL A 138 0.63 6.75 -1.62
CA VAL A 138 1.48 5.56 -1.62
C VAL A 138 1.71 5.16 -3.08
N ASN A 139 2.95 5.23 -3.54
CA ASN A 139 3.33 4.84 -4.89
C ASN A 139 4.07 3.50 -4.84
N TYR A 140 3.62 2.53 -5.62
CA TYR A 140 4.20 1.20 -5.64
C TYR A 140 5.51 1.20 -6.42
N ALA A 141 6.54 0.60 -5.82
CA ALA A 141 7.91 0.67 -6.33
C ALA A 141 8.45 -0.67 -6.85
N GLY A 142 7.67 -1.74 -6.80
CA GLY A 142 8.03 -3.06 -7.31
C GLY A 142 8.45 -4.06 -6.23
N ASN A 143 9.08 -5.15 -6.67
CA ASN A 143 9.44 -6.28 -5.81
C ASN A 143 8.23 -6.91 -5.10
N ARG A 144 7.10 -7.01 -5.81
CA ARG A 144 5.86 -7.56 -5.26
C ARG A 144 5.97 -9.05 -5.03
N VAL A 145 5.66 -9.48 -3.81
CA VAL A 145 5.72 -10.88 -3.38
C VAL A 145 4.34 -11.33 -2.91
N GLU A 146 3.85 -12.42 -3.50
CA GLU A 146 2.64 -13.10 -3.04
C GLU A 146 2.96 -14.01 -1.87
N GLY A 147 2.04 -14.11 -0.93
CA GLY A 147 2.19 -14.99 0.22
C GLY A 147 0.88 -15.26 0.94
N THR A 148 1.01 -15.73 2.16
CA THR A 148 -0.11 -15.95 3.08
C THR A 148 0.11 -15.18 4.37
N VAL A 149 -0.97 -14.74 4.98
CA VAL A 149 -0.95 -14.04 6.25
C VAL A 149 -1.76 -14.78 7.30
N THR A 150 -1.23 -14.80 8.51
CA THR A 150 -1.98 -15.14 9.72
C THR A 150 -2.18 -13.86 10.52
N ILE A 151 -3.41 -13.56 10.93
CA ILE A 151 -3.69 -12.38 11.73
C ILE A 151 -3.99 -12.82 13.16
N LYS A 152 -3.11 -12.47 14.09
CA LYS A 152 -3.29 -12.70 15.53
C LYS A 152 -3.32 -11.37 16.26
N ASN A 153 -4.35 -11.16 17.08
CA ASN A 153 -4.53 -9.93 17.85
C ASN A 153 -4.42 -8.65 16.99
N LYS A 154 -4.99 -8.70 15.76
CA LYS A 154 -4.94 -7.63 14.76
C LYS A 154 -3.53 -7.33 14.22
N VAL A 155 -2.56 -8.19 14.47
CA VAL A 155 -1.20 -8.09 13.92
C VAL A 155 -1.02 -9.14 12.84
N PRO A 156 -0.74 -8.72 11.59
CA PRO A 156 -0.48 -9.64 10.50
C PRO A 156 0.94 -10.21 10.58
N THR A 157 1.07 -11.50 10.24
CA THR A 157 2.37 -12.17 10.06
C THR A 157 2.41 -12.75 8.66
N PHE A 158 3.30 -12.21 7.85
CA PHE A 158 3.49 -12.58 6.45
C PHE A 158 4.39 -13.81 6.29
N THR A 159 3.99 -14.69 5.40
CA THR A 159 4.82 -15.81 4.93
C THR A 159 4.85 -15.81 3.41
N ALA A 160 6.01 -15.56 2.82
CA ALA A 160 6.17 -15.56 1.38
C ALA A 160 5.85 -16.92 0.78
N LYS A 161 5.16 -16.92 -0.36
CA LYS A 161 4.92 -18.14 -1.12
C LYS A 161 6.25 -18.63 -1.69
N THR A 162 6.68 -19.81 -1.27
CA THR A 162 7.87 -20.44 -1.86
C THR A 162 7.59 -20.74 -3.32
N ALA A 163 8.43 -20.25 -4.22
CA ALA A 163 8.35 -20.64 -5.62
C ALA A 163 8.52 -22.16 -5.69
N LEU A 164 7.59 -22.86 -6.35
CA LEU A 164 7.77 -24.27 -6.63
C LEU A 164 9.05 -24.42 -7.46
N PRO A 165 9.93 -25.38 -7.11
CA PRO A 165 11.09 -25.62 -7.96
C PRO A 165 10.61 -25.97 -9.38
N ALA A 166 11.26 -25.35 -10.31
CA ALA A 166 10.95 -25.56 -11.73
C ALA A 166 11.23 -27.03 -12.15
#